data_2ebf9b26769cdd0d3545cf14dd9c41b1
#
_entry.id   2ebf9b26769cdd0d3545cf14dd9c41b1
#
_cell.length_a   1.000
_cell.length_b   1.000
_cell.length_c   1.000
_cell.angle_alpha   90.00
_cell.angle_beta   90.00
_cell.angle_gamma   90.00
#
_symmetry.space_group_name_H-M   'P 1'
#
loop_
_entity.id
_entity.type
_entity.pdbx_description
1 polymer ?
#
loop_
_entity_poly.entity_id
_entity_poly.type
_entity_poly.pdbx_seq_one_letter_code
_entity_poly.pdbx_strand_id
1 'polypeptide(L)'
;MKYIVWDLETDHSATDWCSILEIGCILLDSNFKEEQRFQARCRLPDDRVPTATALCINRTNVDLLTKSNLSHYQLINQIEKLFKFWSKDQPTTFIAYSGINFDSEVIRKEFFKSLKDPYIENTNGNQRHDALNVVRAAFALDEKILNCELNEKGNISMKLESLARLNGFDAKDSHSALVDTENTCNVLGLIKQKQPNLWNHYLKTASKQTVESIMKSENLFTVTEYFYGRSRLFLTAPLHPKNFNHPVYKWAQVVDLRFDCEKLFALSYSELKEKMKESPKFLRTIRSNKAPIILDPSYAMKVDPYNKLDPALLRKRAELIKNNEKFANDVCNILQENAEEKMQTQSQEDPEPEETIYTGFASPKDKFLFTKWHEADWKDKLAMLDKFEDNRHAYFGSRILFNEAPEILPKDMYKKIKRKVAERILSTNKEKWTTVNDFYVDCDNLREDDNKMFSFKTKDEKLKFLDGINDYVMNLELKYQDA
;
A
#
# COMPACT_ATOMS: atom_id res chain seq x y z
N MET A 1 10.74 -8.53 -19.60
CA MET A 1 10.14 -8.26 -18.27
C MET A 1 8.63 -8.34 -18.43
N LYS A 2 7.95 -9.02 -17.54
CA LYS A 2 6.47 -9.07 -17.50
C LYS A 2 5.92 -8.12 -16.44
N TYR A 3 4.63 -7.85 -16.52
CA TYR A 3 3.92 -7.04 -15.54
C TYR A 3 2.72 -7.82 -15.01
N ILE A 4 2.49 -7.78 -13.72
CA ILE A 4 1.24 -8.19 -13.09
C ILE A 4 0.58 -6.91 -12.60
N VAL A 5 -0.48 -6.50 -13.28
CA VAL A 5 -1.34 -5.40 -12.82
C VAL A 5 -2.46 -6.02 -12.00
N TRP A 6 -2.77 -5.47 -10.83
CA TRP A 6 -3.71 -6.09 -9.92
C TRP A 6 -4.34 -5.07 -8.98
N ASP A 7 -5.48 -5.43 -8.41
CA ASP A 7 -6.27 -4.62 -7.50
C ASP A 7 -7.00 -5.51 -6.48
N LEU A 8 -7.34 -4.98 -5.31
CA LEU A 8 -8.03 -5.66 -4.22
C LEU A 8 -9.28 -4.93 -3.79
N GLU A 9 -10.35 -5.69 -3.49
CA GLU A 9 -11.45 -5.22 -2.68
C GLU A 9 -11.35 -5.80 -1.27
N THR A 10 -11.54 -4.96 -0.25
CA THR A 10 -11.35 -5.32 1.15
C THR A 10 -12.57 -4.93 2.01
N ASP A 11 -12.67 -5.54 3.19
CA ASP A 11 -13.71 -5.27 4.17
C ASP A 11 -13.44 -4.06 5.06
N HIS A 12 -12.21 -3.50 5.00
CA HIS A 12 -11.77 -2.40 5.86
C HIS A 12 -10.58 -1.67 5.25
N SER A 13 -10.35 -0.40 5.64
CA SER A 13 -9.22 0.42 5.16
C SER A 13 -7.93 0.28 5.98
N ALA A 14 -7.98 -0.27 7.20
CA ALA A 14 -6.79 -0.46 8.02
C ALA A 14 -6.08 -1.76 7.64
N THR A 15 -4.88 -1.63 7.08
CA THR A 15 -4.15 -2.75 6.44
C THR A 15 -3.75 -3.90 7.37
N ASP A 16 -3.71 -3.69 8.69
CA ASP A 16 -3.45 -4.75 9.68
C ASP A 16 -4.68 -5.60 9.97
N TRP A 17 -5.86 -4.99 9.82
CA TRP A 17 -7.14 -5.52 10.29
C TRP A 17 -8.09 -5.93 9.17
N CYS A 18 -7.87 -5.48 7.94
CA CYS A 18 -8.71 -5.83 6.81
C CYS A 18 -8.50 -7.27 6.32
N SER A 19 -9.50 -7.76 5.59
CA SER A 19 -9.46 -8.99 4.80
C SER A 19 -9.67 -8.67 3.33
N ILE A 20 -9.01 -9.43 2.48
CA ILE A 20 -9.26 -9.41 1.03
C ILE A 20 -10.59 -10.12 0.78
N LEU A 21 -11.52 -9.45 0.12
CA LEU A 21 -12.79 -10.00 -0.35
C LEU A 21 -12.73 -10.43 -1.81
N GLU A 22 -12.01 -9.66 -2.64
CA GLU A 22 -11.83 -9.92 -4.06
C GLU A 22 -10.46 -9.49 -4.54
N ILE A 23 -9.96 -10.16 -5.56
CA ILE A 23 -8.76 -9.78 -6.31
C ILE A 23 -9.05 -9.82 -7.81
N GLY A 24 -8.55 -8.82 -8.54
CA GLY A 24 -8.41 -8.80 -9.98
C GLY A 24 -6.95 -8.74 -10.38
N CYS A 25 -6.53 -9.53 -11.35
CA CYS A 25 -5.14 -9.52 -11.85
C CYS A 25 -5.10 -9.70 -13.36
N ILE A 26 -4.18 -8.97 -14.01
CA ILE A 26 -3.88 -9.12 -15.44
C ILE A 26 -2.37 -9.28 -15.61
N LEU A 27 -1.96 -10.36 -16.28
CA LEU A 27 -0.58 -10.58 -16.70
C LEU A 27 -0.35 -9.97 -18.07
N LEU A 28 0.63 -9.07 -18.16
CA LEU A 28 1.03 -8.42 -19.41
C LEU A 28 2.45 -8.83 -19.80
N ASP A 29 2.68 -8.94 -21.11
CA ASP A 29 4.02 -9.17 -21.67
C ASP A 29 4.89 -7.89 -21.63
N SER A 30 6.13 -7.98 -22.13
CA SER A 30 7.07 -6.86 -22.22
C SER A 30 6.58 -5.69 -23.08
N ASN A 31 5.65 -5.95 -24.01
CA ASN A 31 5.03 -4.95 -24.88
C ASN A 31 3.79 -4.31 -24.25
N PHE A 32 3.42 -4.76 -23.06
CA PHE A 32 2.23 -4.33 -22.33
C PHE A 32 0.93 -4.90 -22.96
N LYS A 33 1.02 -6.08 -23.59
CA LYS A 33 -0.12 -6.83 -24.13
C LYS A 33 -0.56 -7.89 -23.13
N GLU A 34 -1.87 -8.03 -22.94
CA GLU A 34 -2.45 -9.03 -22.05
C GLU A 34 -2.15 -10.45 -22.52
N GLU A 35 -1.65 -11.29 -21.60
CA GLU A 35 -1.44 -12.73 -21.78
C GLU A 35 -2.50 -13.55 -21.03
N GLN A 36 -2.83 -13.15 -19.79
CA GLN A 36 -3.77 -13.86 -18.93
C GLN A 36 -4.47 -12.88 -18.00
N ARG A 37 -5.63 -13.29 -17.49
CA ARG A 37 -6.36 -12.58 -16.43
C ARG A 37 -6.87 -13.56 -15.37
N PHE A 38 -7.10 -13.05 -14.18
CA PHE A 38 -7.63 -13.79 -13.07
C PHE A 38 -8.50 -12.89 -12.21
N GLN A 39 -9.62 -13.45 -11.74
CA GLN A 39 -10.50 -12.82 -10.75
C GLN A 39 -10.98 -13.90 -9.80
N ALA A 40 -10.99 -13.60 -8.51
CA ALA A 40 -11.55 -14.47 -7.50
C ALA A 40 -12.08 -13.68 -6.31
N ARG A 41 -13.12 -14.22 -5.68
CA ARG A 41 -13.79 -13.65 -4.51
C ARG A 41 -13.96 -14.74 -3.44
N CYS A 42 -13.92 -14.34 -2.17
CA CYS A 42 -14.12 -15.25 -1.05
C CYS A 42 -15.22 -14.79 -0.08
N ARG A 43 -15.60 -15.69 0.80
CA ARG A 43 -16.41 -15.36 1.97
C ARG A 43 -15.58 -14.61 3.00
N LEU A 44 -16.21 -13.69 3.72
CA LEU A 44 -15.60 -13.07 4.89
C LEU A 44 -15.50 -14.11 6.02
N PRO A 45 -14.35 -14.22 6.73
CA PRO A 45 -14.25 -15.05 7.93
C PRO A 45 -15.21 -14.56 9.03
N ASP A 46 -15.83 -15.50 9.74
CA ASP A 46 -16.80 -15.20 10.80
C ASP A 46 -16.18 -14.60 12.09
N ASP A 47 -14.86 -14.50 12.14
CA ASP A 47 -14.11 -14.02 13.30
C ASP A 47 -13.78 -12.53 13.26
N ARG A 48 -14.43 -11.76 12.37
CA ARG A 48 -14.23 -10.33 12.20
C ARG A 48 -15.47 -9.60 11.69
N VAL A 49 -15.51 -8.30 11.95
CA VAL A 49 -16.59 -7.40 11.54
C VAL A 49 -16.08 -6.49 10.42
N PRO A 50 -16.78 -6.39 9.27
CA PRO A 50 -16.42 -5.47 8.20
C PRO A 50 -16.80 -4.03 8.59
N THR A 51 -16.42 -3.03 7.76
CA THR A 51 -17.03 -1.70 7.83
C THR A 51 -18.18 -1.57 6.82
N ALA A 52 -19.28 -0.92 7.22
CA ALA A 52 -20.40 -0.67 6.32
C ALA A 52 -19.96 0.19 5.12
N THR A 53 -19.07 1.17 5.37
CA THR A 53 -18.49 2.03 4.33
C THR A 53 -17.76 1.23 3.26
N ALA A 54 -16.87 0.28 3.62
CA ALA A 54 -16.14 -0.52 2.64
C ALA A 54 -17.08 -1.39 1.81
N LEU A 55 -18.05 -2.05 2.46
CA LEU A 55 -19.04 -2.87 1.76
C LEU A 55 -19.93 -2.05 0.79
N CYS A 56 -20.25 -0.79 1.13
CA CYS A 56 -20.97 0.10 0.23
C CYS A 56 -20.12 0.54 -0.96
N ILE A 57 -18.83 0.81 -0.76
CA ILE A 57 -17.90 1.21 -1.84
C ILE A 57 -17.77 0.09 -2.86
N ASN A 58 -17.44 -1.12 -2.41
CA ASN A 58 -17.19 -2.26 -3.29
C ASN A 58 -18.45 -3.10 -3.60
N ARG A 59 -19.62 -2.66 -3.18
CA ARG A 59 -20.92 -3.30 -3.44
C ARG A 59 -20.99 -4.77 -2.98
N THR A 60 -20.23 -5.11 -1.95
CA THR A 60 -20.21 -6.48 -1.41
C THR A 60 -21.43 -6.69 -0.52
N ASN A 61 -22.47 -7.33 -1.07
CA ASN A 61 -23.69 -7.68 -0.36
C ASN A 61 -23.53 -8.95 0.48
N VAL A 62 -24.56 -9.30 1.26
CA VAL A 62 -24.57 -10.47 2.16
C VAL A 62 -24.32 -11.78 1.42
N ASP A 63 -24.88 -11.95 0.22
CA ASP A 63 -24.65 -13.17 -0.57
C ASP A 63 -23.18 -13.34 -0.96
N LEU A 64 -22.52 -12.25 -1.35
CA LEU A 64 -21.09 -12.26 -1.65
C LEU A 64 -20.24 -12.52 -0.39
N LEU A 65 -20.64 -11.98 0.77
CA LEU A 65 -19.96 -12.21 2.04
C LEU A 65 -20.07 -13.65 2.53
N THR A 66 -21.18 -14.34 2.27
CA THR A 66 -21.50 -15.63 2.91
C THR A 66 -21.51 -16.82 1.98
N LYS A 67 -21.84 -16.62 0.68
CA LYS A 67 -22.07 -17.70 -0.30
C LYS A 67 -20.98 -17.82 -1.37
N SER A 68 -19.94 -16.97 -1.35
CA SER A 68 -18.80 -17.13 -2.27
C SER A 68 -18.15 -18.50 -2.12
N ASN A 69 -17.72 -19.11 -3.22
CA ASN A 69 -17.25 -20.50 -3.24
C ASN A 69 -15.97 -20.71 -2.42
N LEU A 70 -15.10 -19.72 -2.37
CA LEU A 70 -13.83 -19.81 -1.66
C LEU A 70 -13.97 -19.29 -0.23
N SER A 71 -13.28 -19.95 0.70
CA SER A 71 -12.95 -19.34 1.98
C SER A 71 -11.84 -18.30 1.79
N HIS A 72 -11.64 -17.44 2.78
CA HIS A 72 -10.56 -16.46 2.76
C HIS A 72 -9.18 -17.13 2.64
N TYR A 73 -8.92 -18.18 3.43
CA TYR A 73 -7.67 -18.93 3.35
C TYR A 73 -7.44 -19.57 1.97
N GLN A 74 -8.51 -20.09 1.33
CA GLN A 74 -8.43 -20.64 -0.02
C GLN A 74 -8.08 -19.56 -1.06
N LEU A 75 -8.68 -18.37 -0.95
CA LEU A 75 -8.36 -17.24 -1.82
C LEU A 75 -6.88 -16.86 -1.70
N ILE A 76 -6.37 -16.68 -0.47
CA ILE A 76 -4.96 -16.32 -0.24
C ILE A 76 -4.00 -17.41 -0.79
N ASN A 77 -4.38 -18.69 -0.69
CA ASN A 77 -3.64 -19.79 -1.31
C ASN A 77 -3.60 -19.69 -2.84
N GLN A 78 -4.73 -19.31 -3.48
CA GLN A 78 -4.79 -19.14 -4.93
C GLN A 78 -3.96 -17.95 -5.40
N ILE A 79 -4.03 -16.81 -4.70
CA ILE A 79 -3.23 -15.61 -5.02
C ILE A 79 -1.73 -15.93 -4.97
N GLU A 80 -1.27 -16.56 -3.90
CA GLU A 80 0.15 -16.92 -3.78
C GLU A 80 0.61 -17.84 -4.93
N LYS A 81 -0.16 -18.89 -5.23
CA LYS A 81 0.13 -19.80 -6.33
C LYS A 81 0.17 -19.08 -7.67
N LEU A 82 -0.79 -18.19 -7.92
CA LEU A 82 -0.86 -17.38 -9.13
C LEU A 82 0.35 -16.47 -9.28
N PHE A 83 0.68 -15.70 -8.26
CA PHE A 83 1.82 -14.78 -8.29
C PHE A 83 3.14 -15.52 -8.50
N LYS A 84 3.36 -16.64 -7.81
CA LYS A 84 4.53 -17.51 -8.01
C LYS A 84 4.57 -18.08 -9.42
N PHE A 85 3.44 -18.54 -9.95
CA PHE A 85 3.36 -19.15 -11.28
C PHE A 85 3.64 -18.11 -12.38
N TRP A 86 3.05 -16.93 -12.29
CA TRP A 86 3.21 -15.88 -13.31
C TRP A 86 4.60 -15.23 -13.30
N SER A 87 5.29 -15.26 -12.15
CA SER A 87 6.63 -14.67 -11.99
C SER A 87 7.78 -15.69 -11.96
N LYS A 88 7.53 -16.98 -12.24
CA LYS A 88 8.54 -18.05 -12.09
C LYS A 88 9.69 -17.99 -13.07
N ASP A 89 9.40 -17.59 -14.32
CA ASP A 89 10.36 -17.74 -15.45
C ASP A 89 11.24 -16.49 -15.63
N GLN A 90 10.83 -15.35 -15.12
CA GLN A 90 11.56 -14.08 -15.22
C GLN A 90 11.12 -13.07 -14.18
N PRO A 91 11.99 -12.12 -13.81
CA PRO A 91 11.61 -11.00 -12.95
C PRO A 91 10.38 -10.26 -13.48
N THR A 92 9.44 -10.00 -12.60
CA THR A 92 8.14 -9.42 -12.93
C THR A 92 7.91 -8.16 -12.10
N THR A 93 7.31 -7.14 -12.71
CA THR A 93 6.92 -5.91 -12.01
C THR A 93 5.45 -5.99 -11.63
N PHE A 94 5.16 -5.95 -10.32
CA PHE A 94 3.82 -5.87 -9.76
C PHE A 94 3.37 -4.43 -9.71
N ILE A 95 2.18 -4.12 -10.22
CA ILE A 95 1.67 -2.75 -10.34
C ILE A 95 0.22 -2.70 -9.83
N ALA A 96 -0.06 -1.81 -8.89
CA ALA A 96 -1.41 -1.50 -8.45
C ALA A 96 -1.65 0.01 -8.48
N TYR A 97 -2.89 0.47 -8.56
CA TYR A 97 -3.23 1.90 -8.57
C TYR A 97 -3.35 2.41 -7.14
N SER A 98 -2.46 3.31 -6.72
CA SER A 98 -2.32 3.75 -5.32
C SER A 98 -1.96 2.63 -4.34
N GLY A 99 -1.58 1.45 -4.87
CA GLY A 99 -1.52 0.21 -4.14
C GLY A 99 -0.26 -0.01 -3.32
N ILE A 100 0.82 0.73 -3.55
CA ILE A 100 2.09 0.48 -2.83
C ILE A 100 2.00 0.76 -1.31
N ASN A 101 1.01 1.54 -0.88
CA ASN A 101 0.74 1.84 0.53
C ASN A 101 -0.50 1.12 1.07
N PHE A 102 -1.33 0.51 0.22
CA PHE A 102 -2.53 -0.21 0.61
C PHE A 102 -2.47 -1.66 0.10
N ASP A 103 -2.76 -1.95 -1.15
CA ASP A 103 -2.87 -3.32 -1.69
C ASP A 103 -1.63 -4.18 -1.42
N SER A 104 -0.44 -3.64 -1.68
CA SER A 104 0.84 -4.32 -1.39
C SER A 104 1.07 -4.56 0.12
N GLU A 105 0.58 -3.68 0.98
CA GLU A 105 0.67 -3.90 2.43
C GLU A 105 -0.38 -4.93 2.87
N VAL A 106 -1.60 -4.87 2.34
CA VAL A 106 -2.66 -5.82 2.64
C VAL A 106 -2.25 -7.23 2.23
N ILE A 107 -1.88 -7.46 0.95
CA ILE A 107 -1.51 -8.80 0.48
C ILE A 107 -0.32 -9.39 1.24
N ARG A 108 0.66 -8.53 1.59
CA ARG A 108 1.82 -8.92 2.38
C ARG A 108 1.42 -9.40 3.77
N LYS A 109 0.53 -8.67 4.45
CA LYS A 109 0.01 -9.02 5.76
C LYS A 109 -0.88 -10.27 5.70
N GLU A 110 -1.67 -10.42 4.66
CA GLU A 110 -2.49 -11.62 4.45
C GLU A 110 -1.61 -12.86 4.20
N PHE A 111 -0.52 -12.75 3.46
CA PHE A 111 0.46 -13.84 3.34
C PHE A 111 1.09 -14.17 4.69
N PHE A 112 1.49 -13.18 5.47
CA PHE A 112 2.03 -13.38 6.82
C PHE A 112 1.02 -14.09 7.75
N LYS A 113 -0.22 -13.60 7.82
CA LYS A 113 -1.30 -14.20 8.60
C LYS A 113 -1.68 -15.60 8.12
N SER A 114 -1.41 -15.93 6.85
CA SER A 114 -1.68 -17.23 6.23
C SER A 114 -0.48 -18.17 6.20
N LEU A 115 0.59 -17.90 6.97
CA LEU A 115 1.81 -18.70 7.04
C LEU A 115 2.49 -18.89 5.67
N LYS A 116 2.68 -17.78 4.95
CA LYS A 116 3.31 -17.71 3.64
C LYS A 116 4.45 -16.71 3.61
N ASP A 117 5.25 -16.75 2.54
CA ASP A 117 6.25 -15.71 2.30
C ASP A 117 5.57 -14.38 1.96
N PRO A 118 5.70 -13.35 2.79
CA PRO A 118 5.04 -12.07 2.57
C PRO A 118 5.72 -11.18 1.51
N TYR A 119 6.87 -11.60 0.96
CA TYR A 119 7.71 -10.73 0.13
C TYR A 119 7.81 -11.15 -1.34
N ILE A 120 6.83 -11.87 -1.88
CA ILE A 120 6.79 -12.37 -3.27
C ILE A 120 7.04 -11.24 -4.28
N GLU A 121 6.46 -10.07 -4.06
CA GLU A 121 6.61 -8.89 -4.94
C GLU A 121 8.04 -8.31 -4.94
N ASN A 122 8.89 -8.68 -3.98
CA ASN A 122 10.23 -8.09 -3.79
C ASN A 122 11.36 -9.12 -3.79
N THR A 123 11.06 -10.41 -4.03
CA THR A 123 12.02 -11.51 -4.06
C THR A 123 12.20 -12.05 -5.47
N ASN A 124 13.25 -12.84 -5.72
CA ASN A 124 13.54 -13.47 -7.02
C ASN A 124 13.65 -12.48 -8.19
N GLY A 125 14.11 -11.25 -7.90
CA GLY A 125 14.21 -10.18 -8.90
C GLY A 125 12.90 -9.47 -9.20
N ASN A 126 11.80 -9.87 -8.57
CA ASN A 126 10.52 -9.17 -8.68
C ASN A 126 10.61 -7.77 -8.10
N GLN A 127 9.81 -6.88 -8.65
CA GLN A 127 9.75 -5.46 -8.30
C GLN A 127 8.30 -5.03 -8.19
N ARG A 128 8.05 -3.94 -7.47
CA ARG A 128 6.71 -3.36 -7.38
C ARG A 128 6.70 -1.90 -7.76
N HIS A 129 5.60 -1.47 -8.32
CA HIS A 129 5.39 -0.09 -8.72
C HIS A 129 3.98 0.39 -8.40
N ASP A 130 3.80 1.71 -8.40
CA ASP A 130 2.51 2.35 -8.18
C ASP A 130 2.08 3.11 -9.44
N ALA A 131 0.93 2.74 -9.99
CA ALA A 131 0.40 3.39 -11.18
C ALA A 131 0.07 4.88 -10.92
N LEU A 132 -0.43 5.23 -9.72
CA LEU A 132 -0.73 6.61 -9.37
C LEU A 132 0.53 7.50 -9.36
N ASN A 133 1.70 6.95 -9.02
CA ASN A 133 2.95 7.71 -9.06
C ASN A 133 3.30 8.19 -10.48
N VAL A 134 3.17 7.31 -11.49
CA VAL A 134 3.43 7.70 -12.88
C VAL A 134 2.33 8.60 -13.43
N VAL A 135 1.07 8.42 -13.04
CA VAL A 135 -0.03 9.35 -13.38
C VAL A 135 0.28 10.75 -12.86
N ARG A 136 0.67 10.87 -11.61
CA ARG A 136 1.07 12.15 -11.00
C ARG A 136 2.25 12.79 -11.72
N ALA A 137 3.24 12.00 -12.08
CA ALA A 137 4.39 12.48 -12.85
C ALA A 137 3.99 12.92 -14.26
N ALA A 138 3.11 12.17 -14.93
CA ALA A 138 2.62 12.52 -16.26
C ALA A 138 1.92 13.88 -16.26
N PHE A 139 1.04 14.14 -15.29
CA PHE A 139 0.40 15.44 -15.11
C PHE A 139 1.37 16.56 -14.68
N ALA A 140 2.45 16.23 -13.96
CA ALA A 140 3.49 17.22 -13.66
C ALA A 140 4.27 17.67 -14.90
N LEU A 141 4.38 16.80 -15.91
CA LEU A 141 5.08 17.10 -17.18
C LEU A 141 4.14 17.75 -18.21
N ASP A 142 2.89 17.35 -18.23
CA ASP A 142 1.87 17.86 -19.14
C ASP A 142 0.47 17.71 -18.52
N GLU A 143 -0.11 18.82 -18.10
CA GLU A 143 -1.46 18.85 -17.49
C GLU A 143 -2.58 18.38 -18.45
N LYS A 144 -2.30 18.29 -19.75
CA LYS A 144 -3.26 17.86 -20.80
C LYS A 144 -3.02 16.43 -21.29
N ILE A 145 -2.13 15.69 -20.64
CA ILE A 145 -1.73 14.33 -21.09
C ILE A 145 -2.91 13.36 -21.16
N LEU A 146 -3.83 13.47 -20.21
CA LEU A 146 -5.07 12.69 -20.11
C LEU A 146 -6.24 13.66 -19.91
N ASN A 147 -7.42 13.27 -20.42
CA ASN A 147 -8.66 13.95 -20.05
C ASN A 147 -8.92 13.71 -18.56
N CYS A 148 -9.22 14.77 -17.84
CA CYS A 148 -9.44 14.72 -16.38
C CYS A 148 -10.52 15.73 -15.98
N GLU A 149 -11.11 15.52 -14.83
CA GLU A 149 -11.99 16.49 -14.17
C GLU A 149 -11.24 17.19 -13.04
N LEU A 150 -11.74 18.33 -12.63
CA LEU A 150 -11.28 19.03 -11.45
C LEU A 150 -12.14 18.65 -10.25
N ASN A 151 -11.50 18.47 -9.10
CA ASN A 151 -12.22 18.30 -7.84
C ASN A 151 -12.77 19.65 -7.35
N GLU A 152 -13.56 19.64 -6.26
CA GLU A 152 -14.17 20.83 -5.67
C GLU A 152 -13.17 21.96 -5.32
N LYS A 153 -11.89 21.62 -5.12
CA LYS A 153 -10.81 22.56 -4.85
C LYS A 153 -10.09 23.07 -6.11
N GLY A 154 -10.59 22.72 -7.30
CA GLY A 154 -9.98 23.08 -8.58
C GLY A 154 -8.67 22.38 -8.91
N ASN A 155 -8.37 21.26 -8.25
CA ASN A 155 -7.22 20.40 -8.57
C ASN A 155 -7.62 19.23 -9.46
N ILE A 156 -6.68 18.75 -10.28
CA ILE A 156 -6.88 17.55 -11.12
C ILE A 156 -7.28 16.36 -10.25
N SER A 157 -8.44 15.75 -10.56
CA SER A 157 -8.87 14.50 -9.97
C SER A 157 -8.05 13.35 -10.55
N MET A 158 -7.42 12.58 -9.68
CA MET A 158 -6.63 11.39 -10.07
C MET A 158 -7.34 10.09 -9.67
N LYS A 159 -8.67 10.13 -9.52
CA LYS A 159 -9.48 8.92 -9.30
C LYS A 159 -9.45 8.08 -10.57
N LEU A 160 -9.15 6.78 -10.41
CA LEU A 160 -9.02 5.83 -11.54
C LEU A 160 -10.29 5.78 -12.40
N GLU A 161 -11.44 5.64 -11.75
CA GLU A 161 -12.76 5.61 -12.41
C GLU A 161 -12.98 6.84 -13.30
N SER A 162 -12.70 8.04 -12.80
CA SER A 162 -12.83 9.28 -13.52
C SER A 162 -11.87 9.38 -14.72
N LEU A 163 -10.60 9.04 -14.50
CA LEU A 163 -9.61 9.00 -15.57
C LEU A 163 -9.95 7.99 -16.65
N ALA A 164 -10.37 6.78 -16.29
CA ALA A 164 -10.77 5.76 -17.24
C ALA A 164 -11.95 6.22 -18.07
N ARG A 165 -13.04 6.66 -17.44
CA ARG A 165 -14.27 7.12 -18.12
C ARG A 165 -14.01 8.28 -19.10
N LEU A 166 -13.25 9.30 -18.68
CA LEU A 166 -12.98 10.47 -19.51
C LEU A 166 -12.03 10.20 -20.67
N ASN A 167 -11.27 9.10 -20.62
CA ASN A 167 -10.38 8.68 -21.71
C ASN A 167 -10.95 7.53 -22.54
N GLY A 168 -12.26 7.25 -22.41
CA GLY A 168 -13.00 6.36 -23.32
C GLY A 168 -12.98 4.89 -22.91
N PHE A 169 -12.66 4.57 -21.66
CA PHE A 169 -12.70 3.21 -21.12
C PHE A 169 -14.00 2.96 -20.33
N ASP A 170 -14.39 1.69 -20.20
CA ASP A 170 -15.59 1.32 -19.47
C ASP A 170 -15.32 1.42 -17.95
N ALA A 171 -16.18 2.16 -17.27
CA ALA A 171 -16.13 2.32 -15.81
C ALA A 171 -17.47 1.95 -15.15
N LYS A 172 -18.34 1.17 -15.86
CA LYS A 172 -19.70 0.90 -15.37
C LYS A 172 -19.75 0.06 -14.10
N ASP A 173 -18.81 -0.85 -13.93
CA ASP A 173 -18.69 -1.72 -12.77
C ASP A 173 -17.42 -1.37 -11.96
N SER A 174 -17.08 -0.07 -11.89
CA SER A 174 -16.02 0.40 -11.00
C SER A 174 -16.28 -0.09 -9.56
N HIS A 175 -15.20 -0.42 -8.85
CA HIS A 175 -15.19 -1.18 -7.60
C HIS A 175 -15.45 -2.70 -7.75
N SER A 176 -15.19 -3.26 -8.93
CA SER A 176 -14.81 -4.66 -9.10
C SER A 176 -13.30 -4.70 -9.34
N ALA A 177 -12.59 -5.47 -8.57
CA ALA A 177 -11.12 -5.52 -8.62
C ALA A 177 -10.56 -5.80 -10.03
N LEU A 178 -11.25 -6.60 -10.85
CA LEU A 178 -10.82 -6.84 -12.24
C LEU A 178 -11.05 -5.64 -13.14
N VAL A 179 -12.17 -4.92 -13.01
CA VAL A 179 -12.46 -3.71 -13.80
C VAL A 179 -11.45 -2.60 -13.46
N ASP A 180 -11.12 -2.42 -12.18
CA ASP A 180 -10.13 -1.43 -11.76
C ASP A 180 -8.72 -1.82 -12.21
N THR A 181 -8.41 -3.12 -12.26
CA THR A 181 -7.18 -3.64 -12.90
C THR A 181 -7.14 -3.32 -14.40
N GLU A 182 -8.22 -3.56 -15.15
CA GLU A 182 -8.33 -3.23 -16.59
C GLU A 182 -8.16 -1.72 -16.82
N ASN A 183 -8.83 -0.90 -16.03
CA ASN A 183 -8.72 0.56 -16.10
C ASN A 183 -7.29 1.05 -15.78
N THR A 184 -6.61 0.42 -14.83
CA THR A 184 -5.21 0.69 -14.53
C THR A 184 -4.33 0.35 -15.74
N CYS A 185 -4.51 -0.82 -16.38
CA CYS A 185 -3.79 -1.19 -17.60
C CYS A 185 -4.01 -0.16 -18.71
N ASN A 186 -5.24 0.26 -18.92
CA ASN A 186 -5.63 1.22 -19.96
C ASN A 186 -4.97 2.59 -19.75
N VAL A 187 -5.06 3.15 -18.54
CA VAL A 187 -4.45 4.44 -18.18
C VAL A 187 -2.92 4.37 -18.32
N LEU A 188 -2.29 3.31 -17.85
CA LEU A 188 -0.85 3.09 -18.01
C LEU A 188 -0.44 2.94 -19.48
N GLY A 189 -1.25 2.25 -20.28
CA GLY A 189 -1.04 2.11 -21.72
C GLY A 189 -1.02 3.46 -22.45
N LEU A 190 -1.94 4.36 -22.10
CA LEU A 190 -1.95 5.74 -22.63
C LEU A 190 -0.69 6.52 -22.24
N ILE A 191 -0.27 6.44 -20.98
CA ILE A 191 0.94 7.14 -20.51
C ILE A 191 2.18 6.58 -21.23
N LYS A 192 2.31 5.25 -21.32
CA LYS A 192 3.40 4.60 -22.07
C LYS A 192 3.47 5.08 -23.51
N GLN A 193 2.31 5.20 -24.19
CA GLN A 193 2.25 5.66 -25.57
C GLN A 193 2.59 7.14 -25.73
N LYS A 194 2.02 8.01 -24.88
CA LYS A 194 2.14 9.46 -24.99
C LYS A 194 3.45 10.01 -24.41
N GLN A 195 4.01 9.35 -23.39
CA GLN A 195 5.23 9.76 -22.71
C GLN A 195 6.21 8.57 -22.49
N PRO A 196 6.77 7.99 -23.57
CA PRO A 196 7.63 6.81 -23.48
C PRO A 196 8.89 7.04 -22.63
N ASN A 197 9.43 8.26 -22.60
CA ASN A 197 10.59 8.58 -21.76
C ASN A 197 10.22 8.55 -20.26
N LEU A 198 9.07 9.08 -19.87
CA LEU A 198 8.56 8.96 -18.51
C LEU A 198 8.37 7.49 -18.13
N TRP A 199 7.79 6.68 -19.02
CA TRP A 199 7.62 5.24 -18.81
C TRP A 199 8.94 4.53 -18.53
N ASN A 200 10.00 4.86 -19.27
CA ASN A 200 11.32 4.29 -19.04
C ASN A 200 11.91 4.70 -17.67
N HIS A 201 11.71 5.93 -17.23
CA HIS A 201 12.11 6.38 -15.89
C HIS A 201 11.30 5.70 -14.80
N TYR A 202 9.99 5.52 -15.01
CA TYR A 202 9.10 4.80 -14.11
C TYR A 202 9.61 3.39 -13.84
N LEU A 203 9.97 2.64 -14.87
CA LEU A 203 10.47 1.28 -14.72
C LEU A 203 11.81 1.19 -13.98
N LYS A 204 12.70 2.16 -14.15
CA LYS A 204 14.01 2.18 -13.48
C LYS A 204 13.91 2.24 -11.95
N THR A 205 12.88 2.88 -11.40
CA THR A 205 12.75 3.14 -9.97
C THR A 205 11.85 2.14 -9.21
N ALA A 206 11.45 1.06 -9.86
CA ALA A 206 10.70 -0.04 -9.24
C ALA A 206 11.51 -0.80 -8.16
N SER A 207 12.84 -0.75 -8.24
CA SER A 207 13.76 -1.40 -7.29
C SER A 207 14.40 -0.41 -6.34
N LYS A 208 14.35 -0.71 -5.04
CA LYS A 208 15.07 0.05 -4.00
C LYS A 208 16.55 0.18 -4.30
N GLN A 209 17.19 -0.90 -4.77
CA GLN A 209 18.62 -0.92 -5.09
C GLN A 209 18.98 0.06 -6.21
N THR A 210 18.14 0.14 -7.24
CA THR A 210 18.35 1.10 -8.35
C THR A 210 18.20 2.53 -7.85
N VAL A 211 17.21 2.83 -7.01
CA VAL A 211 17.05 4.16 -6.41
C VAL A 211 18.28 4.54 -5.58
N GLU A 212 18.78 3.64 -4.75
CA GLU A 212 20.00 3.86 -3.95
C GLU A 212 21.24 4.02 -4.82
N SER A 213 21.33 3.31 -5.95
CA SER A 213 22.40 3.49 -6.92
C SER A 213 22.37 4.90 -7.54
N ILE A 214 21.18 5.40 -7.91
CA ILE A 214 21.01 6.78 -8.42
C ILE A 214 21.48 7.79 -7.36
N MET A 215 21.12 7.61 -6.08
CA MET A 215 21.59 8.50 -5.01
C MET A 215 23.10 8.57 -4.89
N LYS A 216 23.81 7.47 -5.19
CA LYS A 216 25.28 7.40 -5.10
C LYS A 216 25.95 7.94 -6.37
N SER A 217 25.44 7.61 -7.55
CA SER A 217 26.09 7.95 -8.83
C SER A 217 25.76 9.35 -9.32
N GLU A 218 24.51 9.77 -9.23
CA GLU A 218 24.09 11.05 -9.80
C GLU A 218 24.38 12.23 -8.86
N ASN A 219 24.74 13.39 -9.43
CA ASN A 219 24.94 14.60 -8.66
C ASN A 219 23.65 15.40 -8.51
N LEU A 220 22.76 15.35 -9.50
CA LEU A 220 21.48 16.01 -9.48
C LEU A 220 20.47 15.27 -10.36
N PHE A 221 19.21 15.35 -10.00
CA PHE A 221 18.09 14.75 -10.74
C PHE A 221 16.77 15.47 -10.38
N THR A 222 15.75 15.25 -11.19
CA THR A 222 14.40 15.71 -10.91
C THR A 222 13.64 14.64 -10.12
N VAL A 223 12.96 15.04 -9.04
CA VAL A 223 11.97 14.22 -8.34
C VAL A 223 10.57 14.79 -8.53
N THR A 224 9.57 13.90 -8.56
CA THR A 224 8.18 14.31 -8.56
C THR A 224 7.58 14.11 -7.18
N GLU A 225 6.83 15.08 -6.72
CA GLU A 225 6.07 15.00 -5.47
C GLU A 225 4.64 15.48 -5.69
N TYR A 226 3.71 14.90 -4.92
CA TYR A 226 2.31 15.30 -4.92
C TYR A 226 1.90 15.75 -3.51
N PHE A 227 1.53 17.01 -3.39
CA PHE A 227 1.00 17.56 -2.15
C PHE A 227 0.12 18.79 -2.43
N TYR A 228 -0.80 19.05 -1.51
CA TYR A 228 -1.84 20.08 -1.65
C TYR A 228 -2.59 19.99 -2.99
N GLY A 229 -2.88 18.75 -3.43
CA GLY A 229 -3.67 18.51 -4.64
C GLY A 229 -2.95 18.75 -5.97
N ARG A 230 -1.63 18.96 -5.98
CA ARG A 230 -0.85 19.26 -7.20
C ARG A 230 0.42 18.42 -7.28
N SER A 231 0.70 17.97 -8.49
CA SER A 231 2.00 17.39 -8.85
C SER A 231 3.05 18.49 -9.04
N ARG A 232 4.28 18.23 -8.58
CA ARG A 232 5.38 19.19 -8.62
C ARG A 232 6.69 18.52 -9.01
N LEU A 233 7.54 19.29 -9.69
CA LEU A 233 8.89 18.87 -10.05
C LEU A 233 9.90 19.62 -9.19
N PHE A 234 10.87 18.91 -8.65
CA PHE A 234 11.96 19.47 -7.86
C PHE A 234 13.29 19.03 -8.42
N LEU A 235 14.17 19.99 -8.70
CA LEU A 235 15.57 19.71 -9.00
C LEU A 235 16.31 19.54 -7.67
N THR A 236 16.89 18.37 -7.48
CA THR A 236 17.47 17.97 -6.19
C THR A 236 18.86 17.40 -6.35
N ALA A 237 19.65 17.48 -5.28
CA ALA A 237 20.93 16.81 -5.12
C ALA A 237 20.88 15.87 -3.91
N PRO A 238 21.46 14.65 -3.96
CA PRO A 238 21.60 13.79 -2.79
C PRO A 238 22.57 14.43 -1.79
N LEU A 239 22.40 14.10 -0.52
CA LEU A 239 23.41 14.37 0.50
C LEU A 239 24.69 13.57 0.21
N HIS A 240 25.75 13.79 1.03
CA HIS A 240 27.01 13.09 0.90
C HIS A 240 26.84 11.55 0.86
N PRO A 241 27.53 10.82 -0.05
CA PRO A 241 27.30 9.38 -0.28
C PRO A 241 27.41 8.47 0.93
N LYS A 242 28.15 8.87 1.96
CA LYS A 242 28.23 8.12 3.23
C LYS A 242 26.98 8.29 4.09
N ASN A 243 26.28 9.45 4.03
CA ASN A 243 25.22 9.84 4.94
C ASN A 243 24.07 10.54 4.20
N PHE A 244 23.46 9.84 3.22
CA PHE A 244 22.29 10.35 2.51
C PHE A 244 20.97 9.73 2.98
N ASN A 245 21.02 8.71 3.86
CA ASN A 245 19.82 8.06 4.36
C ASN A 245 19.42 8.58 5.74
N HIS A 246 18.12 8.72 5.95
CA HIS A 246 17.57 8.94 7.28
C HIS A 246 18.03 7.83 8.24
N PRO A 247 18.64 8.14 9.39
CA PRO A 247 19.25 7.12 10.26
C PRO A 247 18.31 6.02 10.72
N VAL A 248 17.04 6.37 11.02
CA VAL A 248 16.02 5.44 11.50
C VAL A 248 15.25 4.81 10.34
N TYR A 249 14.60 5.61 9.47
CA TYR A 249 13.69 5.11 8.45
C TYR A 249 14.38 4.63 7.17
N LYS A 250 15.69 4.84 7.03
CA LYS A 250 16.51 4.44 5.86
C LYS A 250 16.02 5.01 4.52
N TRP A 251 15.29 6.12 4.54
CA TRP A 251 14.85 6.84 3.35
C TRP A 251 15.91 7.83 2.89
N ALA A 252 16.12 7.96 1.59
CA ALA A 252 17.11 8.88 1.05
C ALA A 252 16.69 10.34 1.27
N GLN A 253 17.66 11.18 1.62
CA GLN A 253 17.49 12.61 1.84
C GLN A 253 18.17 13.38 0.70
N VAL A 254 17.46 14.34 0.12
CA VAL A 254 17.95 15.16 -0.97
C VAL A 254 17.65 16.62 -0.71
N VAL A 255 18.50 17.51 -1.22
CA VAL A 255 18.36 18.97 -1.06
C VAL A 255 17.77 19.57 -2.32
N ASP A 256 16.78 20.41 -2.17
CA ASP A 256 16.16 21.19 -3.22
C ASP A 256 17.11 22.32 -3.66
N LEU A 257 17.55 22.31 -4.91
CA LEU A 257 18.58 23.20 -5.45
C LEU A 257 18.12 24.64 -5.66
N ARG A 258 16.83 24.97 -5.41
CA ARG A 258 16.39 26.36 -5.34
C ARG A 258 17.04 27.12 -4.19
N PHE A 259 17.38 26.43 -3.12
CA PHE A 259 18.00 27.02 -1.95
C PHE A 259 19.50 27.26 -2.16
N ASP A 260 19.99 28.32 -1.58
CA ASP A 260 21.41 28.65 -1.56
C ASP A 260 22.11 27.72 -0.54
N CYS A 261 22.90 26.77 -1.04
CA CYS A 261 23.56 25.78 -0.19
C CYS A 261 24.67 26.39 0.69
N GLU A 262 25.36 27.46 0.23
CA GLU A 262 26.40 28.11 1.03
C GLU A 262 25.78 28.76 2.27
N LYS A 263 24.58 29.36 2.15
CA LYS A 263 23.81 29.89 3.30
C LYS A 263 23.37 28.77 4.25
N LEU A 264 22.97 27.59 3.72
CA LEU A 264 22.62 26.44 4.56
C LEU A 264 23.83 25.93 5.35
N PHE A 265 25.02 25.89 4.73
CA PHE A 265 26.25 25.44 5.37
C PHE A 265 26.78 26.39 6.44
N ALA A 266 26.43 27.68 6.36
CA ALA A 266 26.83 28.72 7.34
C ALA A 266 25.97 28.67 8.61
N LEU A 267 24.85 27.94 8.63
CA LEU A 267 24.00 27.81 9.82
C LEU A 267 24.70 27.01 10.90
N SER A 268 24.53 27.43 12.16
CA SER A 268 24.84 26.61 13.32
C SER A 268 23.90 25.40 13.39
N TYR A 269 24.24 24.40 14.18
CA TYR A 269 23.41 23.20 14.34
C TYR A 269 21.97 23.51 14.77
N SER A 270 21.81 24.42 15.75
CA SER A 270 20.48 24.85 16.22
C SER A 270 19.70 25.62 15.16
N GLU A 271 20.33 26.50 14.42
CA GLU A 271 19.69 27.22 13.31
C GLU A 271 19.29 26.27 12.17
N LEU A 272 20.12 25.28 11.88
CA LEU A 272 19.80 24.24 10.89
C LEU A 272 18.60 23.39 11.34
N LYS A 273 18.53 23.01 12.61
CA LYS A 273 17.40 22.28 13.21
C LYS A 273 16.08 23.05 13.04
N GLU A 274 16.09 24.37 13.32
CA GLU A 274 14.92 25.21 13.10
C GLU A 274 14.62 25.40 11.60
N LYS A 275 15.62 25.58 10.77
CA LYS A 275 15.45 25.71 9.30
C LYS A 275 14.80 24.46 8.68
N MET A 276 15.07 23.28 9.22
CA MET A 276 14.43 22.05 8.76
C MET A 276 12.93 21.99 9.05
N LYS A 277 12.42 22.77 10.00
CA LYS A 277 10.99 22.88 10.33
C LYS A 277 10.26 23.86 9.42
N GLU A 278 10.94 24.84 8.84
CA GLU A 278 10.35 25.88 8.04
C GLU A 278 9.77 25.41 6.71
N SER A 279 8.83 26.18 6.17
CA SER A 279 8.27 25.98 4.82
C SER A 279 8.61 27.22 3.96
N PRO A 280 9.00 27.02 2.69
CA PRO A 280 9.16 25.75 1.98
C PRO A 280 10.38 24.96 2.45
N LYS A 281 10.25 23.62 2.43
CA LYS A 281 11.31 22.69 2.86
C LYS A 281 12.48 22.69 1.88
N PHE A 282 13.72 22.84 2.38
CA PHE A 282 14.92 22.65 1.58
C PHE A 282 15.32 21.17 1.49
N LEU A 283 15.02 20.37 2.53
CA LEU A 283 15.25 18.93 2.58
C LEU A 283 14.01 18.17 2.14
N ARG A 284 14.20 17.21 1.25
CA ARG A 284 13.15 16.32 0.73
C ARG A 284 13.51 14.86 0.97
N THR A 285 12.51 14.03 1.15
CA THR A 285 12.68 12.61 1.45
C THR A 285 12.22 11.77 0.28
N ILE A 286 13.11 10.91 -0.23
CA ILE A 286 12.80 9.91 -1.24
C ILE A 286 12.66 8.56 -0.55
N ARG A 287 11.45 8.02 -0.53
CA ARG A 287 11.19 6.67 0.00
C ARG A 287 11.59 5.64 -1.04
N SER A 288 12.84 5.20 -1.00
CA SER A 288 13.44 4.33 -2.01
C SER A 288 12.71 2.98 -2.21
N ASN A 289 11.96 2.53 -1.22
CA ASN A 289 11.14 1.32 -1.27
C ASN A 289 9.67 1.53 -1.69
N LYS A 290 9.30 2.76 -2.09
CA LYS A 290 7.94 3.13 -2.51
C LYS A 290 7.90 3.58 -3.98
N ALA A 291 8.81 3.07 -4.80
CA ALA A 291 8.92 3.33 -6.24
C ALA A 291 8.76 4.83 -6.60
N PRO A 292 9.66 5.70 -6.13
CA PRO A 292 9.61 7.12 -6.43
C PRO A 292 9.85 7.35 -7.93
N ILE A 293 9.34 8.44 -8.47
CA ILE A 293 9.66 8.86 -9.85
C ILE A 293 10.86 9.79 -9.82
N ILE A 294 11.95 9.34 -10.45
CA ILE A 294 13.20 10.11 -10.61
C ILE A 294 13.45 10.28 -12.11
N LEU A 295 13.58 11.53 -12.53
CA LEU A 295 13.72 11.92 -13.92
C LEU A 295 15.05 12.64 -14.15
N ASP A 296 15.43 12.83 -15.43
CA ASP A 296 16.59 13.62 -15.79
C ASP A 296 16.49 15.07 -15.27
N PRO A 297 17.59 15.72 -14.93
CA PRO A 297 17.60 17.09 -14.42
C PRO A 297 16.87 18.09 -15.33
N SER A 298 16.91 17.86 -16.64
CA SER A 298 16.32 18.73 -17.66
C SER A 298 14.81 18.96 -17.50
N TYR A 299 14.09 18.05 -16.82
CA TYR A 299 12.66 18.23 -16.59
C TYR A 299 12.37 19.36 -15.59
N ALA A 300 13.03 19.35 -14.43
CA ALA A 300 12.85 20.43 -13.44
C ALA A 300 13.53 21.73 -13.87
N MET A 301 14.63 21.70 -14.62
CA MET A 301 15.30 22.90 -15.11
C MET A 301 14.41 23.78 -16.03
N LYS A 302 13.32 23.24 -16.57
CA LYS A 302 12.36 23.98 -17.42
C LYS A 302 11.25 24.67 -16.63
N VAL A 303 11.11 24.42 -15.34
CA VAL A 303 10.02 24.95 -14.51
C VAL A 303 10.53 25.93 -13.47
N ASP A 304 9.63 26.83 -13.04
CA ASP A 304 9.92 27.79 -11.97
C ASP A 304 10.16 27.11 -10.62
N PRO A 305 11.16 27.51 -9.82
CA PRO A 305 12.08 28.65 -10.03
C PRO A 305 13.39 28.28 -10.76
N TYR A 306 13.63 27.02 -11.12
CA TYR A 306 14.91 26.53 -11.62
C TYR A 306 15.26 27.12 -13.00
N ASN A 307 14.25 27.37 -13.85
CA ASN A 307 14.42 28.00 -15.17
C ASN A 307 14.91 29.46 -15.11
N LYS A 308 14.86 30.09 -13.92
CA LYS A 308 15.35 31.45 -13.66
C LYS A 308 16.77 31.44 -13.08
N LEU A 309 17.34 30.28 -12.80
CA LEU A 309 18.66 30.10 -12.21
C LEU A 309 19.64 29.63 -13.30
N ASP A 310 20.90 30.07 -13.19
CA ASP A 310 21.94 29.58 -14.07
C ASP A 310 22.15 28.06 -13.90
N PRO A 311 22.06 27.29 -14.97
CA PRO A 311 22.35 25.85 -14.92
C PRO A 311 23.73 25.50 -14.35
N ALA A 312 24.76 26.35 -14.56
CA ALA A 312 26.07 26.15 -13.96
C ALA A 312 26.05 26.32 -12.44
N LEU A 313 25.29 27.32 -11.93
CA LEU A 313 25.08 27.50 -10.50
C LEU A 313 24.37 26.28 -9.88
N LEU A 314 23.34 25.76 -10.54
CA LEU A 314 22.61 24.58 -10.04
C LEU A 314 23.52 23.33 -9.95
N ARG A 315 24.39 23.11 -10.94
CA ARG A 315 25.39 22.02 -10.91
C ARG A 315 26.42 22.25 -9.80
N LYS A 316 26.94 23.47 -9.65
CA LYS A 316 27.86 23.85 -8.56
C LYS A 316 27.22 23.56 -7.18
N ARG A 317 25.97 23.97 -6.98
CA ARG A 317 25.24 23.68 -5.72
C ARG A 317 25.16 22.18 -5.44
N ALA A 318 24.83 21.38 -6.47
CA ALA A 318 24.74 19.92 -6.33
C ALA A 318 26.06 19.29 -5.92
N GLU A 319 27.18 19.72 -6.54
CA GLU A 319 28.52 19.25 -6.18
C GLU A 319 28.90 19.64 -4.76
N LEU A 320 28.63 20.89 -4.36
CA LEU A 320 28.91 21.36 -3.01
C LEU A 320 28.14 20.56 -1.95
N ILE A 321 26.85 20.27 -2.19
CA ILE A 321 26.02 19.47 -1.28
C ILE A 321 26.56 18.03 -1.17
N LYS A 322 26.84 17.39 -2.31
CA LYS A 322 27.30 16.01 -2.37
C LYS A 322 28.68 15.83 -1.72
N ASN A 323 29.52 16.86 -1.73
CA ASN A 323 30.86 16.82 -1.14
C ASN A 323 30.94 17.32 0.31
N ASN A 324 29.83 17.84 0.89
CA ASN A 324 29.83 18.35 2.26
C ASN A 324 29.39 17.25 3.26
N GLU A 325 30.37 16.47 3.73
CA GLU A 325 30.14 15.40 4.73
C GLU A 325 29.65 15.97 6.06
N LYS A 326 30.17 17.13 6.51
CA LYS A 326 29.73 17.78 7.76
C LYS A 326 28.25 18.11 7.73
N PHE A 327 27.80 18.81 6.69
CA PHE A 327 26.39 19.17 6.52
C PHE A 327 25.47 17.93 6.49
N ALA A 328 25.88 16.87 5.79
CA ALA A 328 25.12 15.62 5.75
C ALA A 328 25.02 14.95 7.14
N ASN A 329 26.10 14.98 7.92
CA ASN A 329 26.13 14.48 9.30
C ASN A 329 25.18 15.28 10.20
N ASP A 330 25.25 16.61 10.14
CA ASP A 330 24.40 17.50 10.94
C ASP A 330 22.91 17.25 10.62
N VAL A 331 22.55 17.16 9.33
CA VAL A 331 21.19 16.82 8.90
C VAL A 331 20.73 15.45 9.41
N CYS A 332 21.58 14.44 9.29
CA CYS A 332 21.25 13.08 9.77
C CYS A 332 21.07 13.02 11.28
N ASN A 333 21.92 13.71 12.04
CA ASN A 333 21.80 13.77 13.50
C ASN A 333 20.49 14.45 13.93
N ILE A 334 20.10 15.56 13.31
CA ILE A 334 18.82 16.21 13.56
C ILE A 334 17.63 15.30 13.22
N LEU A 335 17.71 14.57 12.13
CA LEU A 335 16.66 13.61 11.74
C LEU A 335 16.55 12.45 12.73
N GLN A 336 17.68 12.00 13.30
CA GLN A 336 17.68 10.97 14.34
C GLN A 336 17.03 11.48 15.60
N GLU A 337 17.44 12.66 16.11
CA GLU A 337 16.84 13.29 17.30
C GLU A 337 15.32 13.43 17.15
N ASN A 338 14.86 13.96 16.00
CA ASN A 338 13.43 14.12 15.73
C ASN A 338 12.66 12.79 15.69
N ALA A 339 13.30 11.71 15.24
CA ALA A 339 12.67 10.38 15.24
C ALA A 339 12.62 9.77 16.65
N GLU A 340 13.67 9.94 17.45
CA GLU A 340 13.72 9.49 18.84
C GLU A 340 12.67 10.23 19.70
N GLU A 341 12.54 11.55 19.55
CA GLU A 341 11.50 12.35 20.21
C GLU A 341 10.10 11.82 19.90
N LYS A 342 9.83 11.47 18.62
CA LYS A 342 8.54 10.89 18.23
C LYS A 342 8.30 9.51 18.84
N MET A 343 9.32 8.65 18.89
CA MET A 343 9.18 7.31 19.49
C MET A 343 8.87 7.38 20.99
N GLN A 344 9.43 8.35 21.71
CA GLN A 344 9.14 8.55 23.13
C GLN A 344 7.70 9.03 23.39
N THR A 345 7.06 9.67 22.44
CA THR A 345 5.69 10.17 22.55
C THR A 345 4.62 9.19 22.07
N GLN A 346 5.01 8.07 21.44
CA GLN A 346 4.07 7.03 21.03
C GLN A 346 3.66 6.15 22.20
N SER A 347 2.38 5.75 22.24
CA SER A 347 1.88 4.83 23.26
C SER A 347 2.65 3.50 23.22
N GLN A 348 3.06 3.01 24.41
CA GLN A 348 3.77 1.74 24.59
C GLN A 348 2.79 0.56 24.74
N GLU A 349 1.70 0.54 23.99
CA GLU A 349 0.86 -0.65 23.95
C GLU A 349 1.58 -1.76 23.21
N ASP A 350 1.55 -2.97 23.77
CA ASP A 350 2.09 -4.14 23.08
C ASP A 350 1.32 -4.34 21.76
N PRO A 351 2.01 -4.52 20.64
CA PRO A 351 1.35 -4.71 19.35
C PRO A 351 0.65 -6.06 19.31
N GLU A 352 -0.52 -6.08 18.70
CA GLU A 352 -1.21 -7.31 18.38
C GLU A 352 -0.42 -8.14 17.34
N PRO A 353 -0.57 -9.47 17.29
CA PRO A 353 0.18 -10.30 16.33
C PRO A 353 0.04 -9.83 14.88
N GLU A 354 -1.13 -9.32 14.48
CA GLU A 354 -1.43 -8.80 13.16
C GLU A 354 -0.57 -7.58 12.78
N GLU A 355 -0.12 -6.78 13.74
CA GLU A 355 0.69 -5.57 13.55
C GLU A 355 2.20 -5.87 13.49
N THR A 356 2.61 -7.13 13.70
CA THR A 356 4.02 -7.48 13.97
C THR A 356 4.81 -8.01 12.76
N ILE A 357 4.28 -7.91 11.55
CA ILE A 357 4.97 -8.43 10.35
C ILE A 357 6.41 -7.89 10.19
N TYR A 358 6.66 -6.67 10.63
CA TYR A 358 7.98 -6.01 10.49
C TYR A 358 8.88 -6.14 11.71
N THR A 359 8.49 -6.88 12.76
CA THR A 359 9.32 -7.07 13.96
C THR A 359 10.39 -8.15 13.78
N GLY A 360 10.28 -8.99 12.75
CA GLY A 360 11.27 -10.02 12.42
C GLY A 360 10.83 -10.93 11.28
N PHE A 361 11.78 -11.64 10.73
CA PHE A 361 11.53 -12.66 9.69
C PHE A 361 11.32 -14.04 10.31
N ALA A 362 10.50 -14.86 9.65
CA ALA A 362 10.38 -16.27 10.02
C ALA A 362 11.74 -16.99 9.96
N SER A 363 12.01 -17.83 10.95
CA SER A 363 13.22 -18.67 10.98
C SER A 363 13.24 -19.67 9.80
N PRO A 364 14.42 -20.20 9.44
CA PRO A 364 14.50 -21.26 8.43
C PRO A 364 13.62 -22.47 8.75
N LYS A 365 13.49 -22.83 10.04
CA LYS A 365 12.63 -23.91 10.49
C LYS A 365 11.15 -23.59 10.27
N ASP A 366 10.71 -22.39 10.63
CA ASP A 366 9.33 -21.98 10.42
C ASP A 366 8.98 -21.86 8.93
N LYS A 367 9.89 -21.36 8.09
CA LYS A 367 9.71 -21.34 6.62
C LYS A 367 9.55 -22.75 6.05
N PHE A 368 10.31 -23.73 6.54
CA PHE A 368 10.13 -25.13 6.18
C PHE A 368 8.76 -25.64 6.62
N LEU A 369 8.35 -25.33 7.86
CA LEU A 369 7.03 -25.70 8.37
C LEU A 369 5.88 -25.06 7.58
N PHE A 370 6.02 -23.83 7.06
CA PHE A 370 5.02 -23.25 6.17
C PHE A 370 4.76 -24.11 4.94
N THR A 371 5.82 -24.62 4.28
CA THR A 371 5.67 -25.52 3.14
C THR A 371 4.91 -26.78 3.54
N LYS A 372 5.30 -27.40 4.66
CA LYS A 372 4.63 -28.61 5.18
C LYS A 372 3.20 -28.35 5.61
N TRP A 373 2.92 -27.18 6.20
CA TRP A 373 1.59 -26.74 6.57
C TRP A 373 0.62 -26.75 5.37
N HIS A 374 1.04 -26.20 4.25
CA HIS A 374 0.18 -26.10 3.07
C HIS A 374 -0.03 -27.43 2.33
N GLU A 375 0.84 -28.41 2.55
CA GLU A 375 0.73 -29.78 2.01
C GLU A 375 -0.09 -30.73 2.90
N ALA A 376 -0.16 -30.44 4.22
CA ALA A 376 -0.74 -31.32 5.23
C ALA A 376 -2.28 -31.31 5.24
N ASP A 377 -2.88 -32.35 5.75
CA ASP A 377 -4.30 -32.36 6.12
C ASP A 377 -4.55 -31.52 7.40
N TRP A 378 -5.82 -31.33 7.76
CA TRP A 378 -6.17 -30.47 8.89
C TRP A 378 -5.70 -31.02 10.24
N LYS A 379 -5.69 -32.35 10.45
CA LYS A 379 -5.22 -32.99 11.68
C LYS A 379 -3.71 -32.79 11.86
N ASP A 380 -2.97 -32.98 10.78
CA ASP A 380 -1.53 -32.77 10.80
C ASP A 380 -1.17 -31.30 11.02
N LYS A 381 -1.95 -30.37 10.46
CA LYS A 381 -1.82 -28.92 10.75
C LYS A 381 -1.98 -28.61 12.23
N LEU A 382 -2.97 -29.22 12.90
CA LEU A 382 -3.14 -29.06 14.35
C LEU A 382 -1.88 -29.51 15.12
N ALA A 383 -1.30 -30.66 14.75
CA ALA A 383 -0.07 -31.15 15.36
C ALA A 383 1.20 -30.35 15.03
N MET A 384 1.13 -29.42 14.08
CA MET A 384 2.23 -28.52 13.75
C MET A 384 2.27 -27.25 14.60
N LEU A 385 1.19 -26.86 15.25
CA LEU A 385 1.12 -25.60 16.00
C LEU A 385 2.24 -25.49 17.04
N ASP A 386 2.51 -26.55 17.79
CA ASP A 386 3.54 -26.58 18.82
C ASP A 386 4.98 -26.71 18.28
N LYS A 387 5.14 -26.86 16.94
CA LYS A 387 6.45 -27.00 16.29
C LYS A 387 7.03 -25.66 15.83
N PHE A 388 6.18 -24.63 15.71
CA PHE A 388 6.64 -23.28 15.35
C PHE A 388 7.52 -22.70 16.45
N GLU A 389 8.61 -22.05 16.04
CA GLU A 389 9.50 -21.32 16.95
C GLU A 389 8.93 -19.95 17.32
N ASP A 390 8.22 -19.34 16.38
CA ASP A 390 7.57 -18.05 16.56
C ASP A 390 6.10 -18.25 16.96
N ASN A 391 5.75 -17.80 18.16
CA ASN A 391 4.38 -17.89 18.68
C ASN A 391 3.34 -17.20 17.79
N ARG A 392 3.73 -16.21 16.99
CA ARG A 392 2.85 -15.56 16.02
C ARG A 392 2.34 -16.55 14.96
N HIS A 393 3.22 -17.45 14.51
CA HIS A 393 2.85 -18.46 13.52
C HIS A 393 1.89 -19.51 14.10
N ALA A 394 2.09 -19.91 15.34
CA ALA A 394 1.16 -20.77 16.06
C ALA A 394 -0.22 -20.10 16.27
N TYR A 395 -0.19 -18.80 16.60
CA TYR A 395 -1.40 -17.97 16.73
C TYR A 395 -2.19 -17.93 15.40
N PHE A 396 -1.55 -17.57 14.29
CA PHE A 396 -2.22 -17.51 12.98
C PHE A 396 -2.66 -18.91 12.51
N GLY A 397 -1.85 -19.94 12.72
CA GLY A 397 -2.23 -21.33 12.43
C GLY A 397 -3.50 -21.73 13.17
N SER A 398 -3.62 -21.38 14.46
CA SER A 398 -4.80 -21.66 15.26
C SER A 398 -6.06 -20.95 14.76
N ARG A 399 -5.91 -19.70 14.26
CA ARG A 399 -7.00 -18.91 13.66
C ARG A 399 -7.45 -19.50 12.32
N ILE A 400 -6.50 -19.98 11.50
CA ILE A 400 -6.82 -20.69 10.25
C ILE A 400 -7.63 -21.95 10.58
N LEU A 401 -7.21 -22.76 11.55
CA LEU A 401 -7.94 -23.96 11.94
C LEU A 401 -9.33 -23.64 12.49
N PHE A 402 -9.47 -22.57 13.26
CA PHE A 402 -10.76 -22.12 13.79
C PHE A 402 -11.76 -21.76 12.67
N ASN A 403 -11.28 -21.13 11.59
CA ASN A 403 -12.14 -20.70 10.49
C ASN A 403 -12.38 -21.79 9.43
N GLU A 404 -11.41 -22.68 9.20
CA GLU A 404 -11.47 -23.65 8.10
C GLU A 404 -11.87 -25.08 8.52
N ALA A 405 -11.54 -25.50 9.75
CA ALA A 405 -11.76 -26.85 10.26
C ALA A 405 -12.00 -26.85 11.78
N PRO A 406 -13.02 -26.12 12.28
CA PRO A 406 -13.27 -25.98 13.72
C PRO A 406 -13.52 -27.32 14.43
N GLU A 407 -14.01 -28.32 13.71
CA GLU A 407 -14.35 -29.64 14.24
C GLU A 407 -13.12 -30.47 14.70
N ILE A 408 -11.92 -30.13 14.21
CA ILE A 408 -10.70 -30.84 14.62
C ILE A 408 -10.06 -30.24 15.88
N LEU A 409 -10.48 -29.04 16.28
CA LEU A 409 -9.92 -28.38 17.45
C LEU A 409 -10.36 -29.07 18.75
N PRO A 410 -9.44 -29.28 19.72
CA PRO A 410 -9.82 -29.65 21.07
C PRO A 410 -10.86 -28.67 21.62
N LYS A 411 -11.87 -29.17 22.33
CA LYS A 411 -12.99 -28.35 22.84
C LYS A 411 -12.54 -27.10 23.62
N ASP A 412 -11.52 -27.25 24.46
CA ASP A 412 -11.02 -26.16 25.28
C ASP A 412 -10.29 -25.13 24.43
N MET A 413 -9.54 -25.56 23.41
CA MET A 413 -8.88 -24.66 22.46
C MET A 413 -9.91 -23.89 21.63
N TYR A 414 -10.93 -24.58 21.10
CA TYR A 414 -12.04 -23.94 20.37
C TYR A 414 -12.73 -22.88 21.23
N LYS A 415 -13.11 -23.22 22.48
CA LYS A 415 -13.74 -22.28 23.40
C LYS A 415 -12.85 -21.06 23.70
N LYS A 416 -11.56 -21.28 23.93
CA LYS A 416 -10.60 -20.20 24.18
C LYS A 416 -10.49 -19.25 23.00
N ILE A 417 -10.41 -19.77 21.76
CA ILE A 417 -10.36 -18.96 20.55
C ILE A 417 -11.69 -18.21 20.37
N LYS A 418 -12.84 -18.90 20.49
CA LYS A 418 -14.17 -18.31 20.37
C LYS A 418 -14.36 -17.15 21.33
N ARG A 419 -13.97 -17.32 22.60
CA ARG A 419 -14.04 -16.24 23.61
C ARG A 419 -13.16 -15.05 23.22
N LYS A 420 -11.92 -15.27 22.76
CA LYS A 420 -11.06 -14.15 22.33
C LYS A 420 -11.61 -13.44 21.10
N VAL A 421 -12.28 -14.13 20.18
CA VAL A 421 -12.98 -13.52 19.07
C VAL A 421 -14.13 -12.65 19.58
N ALA A 422 -14.96 -13.19 20.50
CA ALA A 422 -16.06 -12.48 21.09
C ALA A 422 -15.58 -11.21 21.82
N GLU A 423 -14.53 -11.32 22.65
CA GLU A 423 -13.90 -10.17 23.32
C GLU A 423 -13.48 -9.07 22.34
N ARG A 424 -12.99 -9.43 21.15
CA ARG A 424 -12.62 -8.46 20.10
C ARG A 424 -13.82 -7.83 19.44
N ILE A 425 -14.72 -8.63 18.87
CA ILE A 425 -15.79 -8.10 18.02
C ILE A 425 -16.92 -7.43 18.82
N LEU A 426 -17.11 -7.82 20.08
CA LEU A 426 -18.14 -7.26 20.98
C LEU A 426 -17.58 -6.18 21.93
N SER A 427 -16.31 -5.78 21.79
CA SER A 427 -15.75 -4.69 22.60
C SER A 427 -16.57 -3.41 22.42
N THR A 428 -16.82 -2.73 23.52
CA THR A 428 -17.46 -1.40 23.55
C THR A 428 -16.43 -0.26 23.61
N ASN A 429 -15.15 -0.60 23.70
CA ASN A 429 -14.06 0.36 23.66
C ASN A 429 -13.74 0.74 22.20
N LYS A 430 -13.04 1.86 22.04
CA LYS A 430 -12.46 2.21 20.75
C LYS A 430 -11.24 1.34 20.47
N GLU A 431 -11.38 0.45 19.51
CA GLU A 431 -10.36 -0.52 19.12
C GLU A 431 -9.64 -0.14 17.82
N LYS A 432 -8.58 -0.87 17.51
CA LYS A 432 -7.83 -0.75 16.25
C LYS A 432 -8.52 -1.48 15.08
N TRP A 433 -9.38 -2.43 15.39
CA TRP A 433 -10.24 -3.18 14.45
C TRP A 433 -11.69 -2.73 14.55
N THR A 434 -12.51 -3.13 13.62
CA THR A 434 -13.95 -2.84 13.65
C THR A 434 -14.65 -3.73 14.67
N THR A 435 -15.40 -3.12 15.58
CA THR A 435 -16.32 -3.81 16.50
C THR A 435 -17.74 -3.83 15.92
N VAL A 436 -18.62 -4.64 16.50
CA VAL A 436 -20.06 -4.63 16.17
C VAL A 436 -20.65 -3.24 16.39
N ASN A 437 -20.29 -2.57 17.48
CA ASN A 437 -20.73 -1.21 17.77
C ASN A 437 -20.24 -0.21 16.72
N ASP A 438 -18.96 -0.27 16.31
CA ASP A 438 -18.42 0.61 15.25
C ASP A 438 -19.17 0.41 13.94
N PHE A 439 -19.51 -0.86 13.60
CA PHE A 439 -20.27 -1.16 12.39
C PHE A 439 -21.65 -0.52 12.42
N TYR A 440 -22.39 -0.63 13.54
CA TYR A 440 -23.72 -0.02 13.66
C TYR A 440 -23.66 1.50 13.53
N VAL A 441 -22.69 2.13 14.19
CA VAL A 441 -22.47 3.58 14.08
C VAL A 441 -22.15 4.00 12.64
N ASP A 442 -21.27 3.24 11.94
CA ASP A 442 -20.94 3.50 10.53
C ASP A 442 -22.19 3.33 9.63
N CYS A 443 -22.97 2.28 9.85
CA CYS A 443 -24.19 1.99 9.11
C CYS A 443 -25.24 3.10 9.30
N ASP A 444 -25.48 3.58 10.53
CA ASP A 444 -26.44 4.65 10.84
C ASP A 444 -25.99 5.99 10.23
N ASN A 445 -24.70 6.33 10.33
CA ASN A 445 -24.14 7.51 9.67
C ASN A 445 -24.36 7.48 8.14
N LEU A 446 -24.23 6.30 7.53
CA LEU A 446 -24.48 6.14 6.10
C LEU A 446 -25.97 6.23 5.74
N ARG A 447 -26.90 5.81 6.60
CA ARG A 447 -28.34 5.96 6.40
C ARG A 447 -28.76 7.43 6.39
N GLU A 448 -28.15 8.24 7.26
CA GLU A 448 -28.45 9.66 7.42
C GLU A 448 -27.79 10.54 6.33
N ASP A 449 -26.66 10.12 5.76
CA ASP A 449 -25.92 10.92 4.77
C ASP A 449 -26.44 10.70 3.34
N ASP A 450 -27.38 11.52 2.91
CA ASP A 450 -27.94 11.49 1.56
C ASP A 450 -26.92 11.85 0.45
N ASN A 451 -25.79 12.48 0.79
CA ASN A 451 -24.76 12.86 -0.18
C ASN A 451 -23.84 11.68 -0.54
N LYS A 452 -23.73 10.69 0.34
CA LYS A 452 -22.91 9.48 0.11
C LYS A 452 -23.73 8.39 -0.57
N MET A 453 -23.98 8.56 -1.87
CA MET A 453 -24.72 7.57 -2.65
C MET A 453 -23.85 6.43 -3.17
N PHE A 454 -22.51 6.56 -3.09
CA PHE A 454 -21.58 5.60 -3.73
C PHE A 454 -22.02 5.34 -5.19
N SER A 455 -22.16 4.08 -5.61
CA SER A 455 -22.71 3.70 -6.92
C SER A 455 -24.18 3.23 -6.87
N PHE A 456 -24.92 3.48 -5.75
CA PHE A 456 -26.35 3.17 -5.68
C PHE A 456 -27.16 4.15 -6.52
N LYS A 457 -28.11 3.60 -7.30
CA LYS A 457 -28.95 4.41 -8.20
C LYS A 457 -30.04 5.18 -7.45
N THR A 458 -30.54 4.64 -6.35
CA THR A 458 -31.58 5.24 -5.53
C THR A 458 -31.25 5.13 -4.03
N LYS A 459 -31.87 6.02 -3.24
CA LYS A 459 -31.76 5.95 -1.78
C LYS A 459 -32.35 4.63 -1.24
N ASP A 460 -33.46 4.16 -1.82
CA ASP A 460 -34.10 2.90 -1.41
C ASP A 460 -33.17 1.69 -1.64
N GLU A 461 -32.44 1.68 -2.78
CA GLU A 461 -31.44 0.64 -3.04
C GLU A 461 -30.33 0.65 -1.97
N LYS A 462 -29.82 1.83 -1.63
CA LYS A 462 -28.81 2.01 -0.57
C LYS A 462 -29.33 1.53 0.78
N LEU A 463 -30.52 1.97 1.18
CA LEU A 463 -31.12 1.59 2.47
C LEU A 463 -31.34 0.07 2.56
N LYS A 464 -31.90 -0.54 1.52
CA LYS A 464 -32.09 -2.00 1.47
C LYS A 464 -30.75 -2.77 1.56
N PHE A 465 -29.69 -2.24 0.95
CA PHE A 465 -28.35 -2.83 1.07
C PHE A 465 -27.85 -2.73 2.52
N LEU A 466 -27.98 -1.54 3.14
CA LEU A 466 -27.56 -1.31 4.53
C LEU A 466 -28.35 -2.19 5.51
N ASP A 467 -29.65 -2.39 5.29
CA ASP A 467 -30.46 -3.30 6.12
C ASP A 467 -29.94 -4.74 6.04
N GLY A 468 -29.62 -5.20 4.83
CA GLY A 468 -29.08 -6.56 4.63
C GLY A 468 -27.75 -6.78 5.37
N ILE A 469 -26.79 -5.86 5.24
CA ILE A 469 -25.49 -6.00 5.94
C ILE A 469 -25.62 -5.79 7.46
N ASN A 470 -26.59 -5.00 7.90
CA ASN A 470 -26.91 -4.85 9.33
C ASN A 470 -27.43 -6.17 9.93
N ASP A 471 -28.37 -6.84 9.25
CA ASP A 471 -28.86 -8.16 9.66
C ASP A 471 -27.73 -9.21 9.69
N TYR A 472 -26.79 -9.15 8.75
CA TYR A 472 -25.61 -10.02 8.76
C TYR A 472 -24.78 -9.83 10.04
N VAL A 473 -24.46 -8.58 10.41
CA VAL A 473 -23.66 -8.29 11.61
C VAL A 473 -24.44 -8.61 12.88
N MET A 474 -25.75 -8.39 12.91
CA MET A 474 -26.60 -8.82 14.04
C MET A 474 -26.54 -10.34 14.24
N ASN A 475 -26.58 -11.14 13.18
CA ASN A 475 -26.43 -12.60 13.28
C ASN A 475 -25.02 -12.99 13.76
N LEU A 476 -23.99 -12.23 13.35
CA LEU A 476 -22.61 -12.44 13.84
C LEU A 476 -22.52 -12.12 15.35
N GLU A 477 -23.12 -11.04 15.80
CA GLU A 477 -23.22 -10.67 17.22
C GLU A 477 -23.88 -11.80 18.04
N LEU A 478 -25.04 -12.27 17.62
CA LEU A 478 -25.76 -13.39 18.28
C LEU A 478 -24.91 -14.65 18.37
N LYS A 479 -24.12 -14.96 17.36
CA LYS A 479 -23.21 -16.14 17.34
C LYS A 479 -22.17 -16.09 18.46
N TYR A 480 -21.78 -14.88 18.90
CA TYR A 480 -20.68 -14.70 19.85
C TYR A 480 -21.12 -14.19 21.23
N GLN A 481 -22.38 -13.80 21.43
CA GLN A 481 -22.90 -13.33 22.73
C GLN A 481 -22.68 -14.33 23.86
N ASP A 482 -22.79 -15.63 23.59
CA ASP A 482 -22.66 -16.70 24.58
C ASP A 482 -21.29 -17.43 24.51
N ALA A 483 -20.23 -16.74 24.11
CA ALA A 483 -18.92 -17.34 23.85
C ALA A 483 -18.02 -17.47 25.11
#